data_f9978808bb68d2273b78404302c408d9
#
_entry.id   f9978808bb68d2273b78404302c408d9
#
_cell.length_a   1.000
_cell.length_b   1.000
_cell.length_c   1.000
_cell.angle_alpha   90.00
_cell.angle_beta   90.00
_cell.angle_gamma   90.00
#
_symmetry.space_group_name_H-M   'P 1'
#
loop_
_entity.id
_entity.type
_entity.pdbx_description
1 polymer ?
#
loop_
_entity_poly.entity_id
_entity_poly.type
_entity_poly.pdbx_seq_one_letter_code
_entity_poly.pdbx_strand_id
1 'polypeptide(L)'
;MNRLFYCLCLMLFGWGLASKESELLAQGRITSDYLIQSEDLLRVTVFQEPTLSLGQTEGLRVSAKGNIPFPLLNEIPVAGKTVQQVKEDIERRLKDGYIKNPQVTVQVLQYNEQYYTVMGEVKIAGIYPLPPEKRIDLVEAIAKANGFTPNAKENSIELWREGERKRYDYNELLKIKDEDQKIFIKAGDKIDIPDRFF
;
A
#
# COMPACT_ATOMS: atom_id res chain seq x y z
N MET A 1 14.41 -38.16 -50.62
CA MET A 1 15.22 -37.11 -50.01
C MET A 1 14.36 -35.86 -49.96
N ASN A 2 14.21 -35.21 -48.82
CA ASN A 2 13.38 -34.00 -48.45
C ASN A 2 12.02 -34.24 -47.83
N ARG A 3 12.01 -34.82 -46.63
CA ARG A 3 10.85 -34.70 -45.73
C ARG A 3 11.25 -34.42 -44.24
N LEU A 4 12.47 -33.96 -44.00
CA LEU A 4 13.02 -33.80 -42.63
C LEU A 4 13.33 -32.36 -42.22
N PHE A 5 12.94 -31.34 -43.05
CA PHE A 5 13.29 -29.93 -42.75
C PHE A 5 12.13 -29.03 -42.31
N TYR A 6 10.91 -29.58 -42.19
CA TYR A 6 9.74 -28.76 -41.80
C TYR A 6 9.33 -28.86 -40.32
N CYS A 7 10.01 -29.64 -39.52
CA CYS A 7 9.63 -29.86 -38.11
C CYS A 7 10.42 -29.05 -37.09
N LEU A 8 11.41 -28.25 -37.51
CA LEU A 8 12.29 -27.52 -36.57
C LEU A 8 11.99 -26.02 -36.42
N CYS A 9 11.04 -25.48 -37.17
CA CYS A 9 10.71 -24.04 -37.14
C CYS A 9 9.46 -23.69 -36.31
N LEU A 10 8.72 -24.65 -35.74
CA LEU A 10 7.50 -24.41 -34.98
C LEU A 10 7.68 -24.41 -33.45
N MET A 11 8.90 -24.68 -32.95
CA MET A 11 9.18 -24.73 -31.49
C MET A 11 9.78 -23.43 -30.90
N LEU A 12 10.01 -22.37 -31.70
CA LEU A 12 10.64 -21.12 -31.21
C LEU A 12 9.68 -19.94 -31.07
N PHE A 13 8.38 -20.11 -31.36
CA PHE A 13 7.40 -19.02 -31.26
C PHE A 13 6.46 -19.12 -30.04
N GLY A 14 6.62 -20.14 -29.21
CA GLY A 14 5.71 -20.41 -28.08
C GLY A 14 6.13 -19.80 -26.73
N TRP A 15 7.32 -19.22 -26.58
CA TRP A 15 7.82 -18.79 -25.28
C TRP A 15 7.73 -17.29 -25.00
N GLY A 16 7.30 -16.50 -25.95
CA GLY A 16 7.20 -15.05 -25.83
C GLY A 16 5.83 -14.51 -25.35
N LEU A 17 4.79 -15.34 -25.33
CA LEU A 17 3.42 -14.90 -25.01
C LEU A 17 3.01 -15.22 -23.56
N ALA A 18 3.64 -16.20 -22.92
CA ALA A 18 3.31 -16.58 -21.53
C ALA A 18 3.84 -15.60 -20.47
N SER A 19 4.88 -14.83 -20.79
CA SER A 19 5.47 -13.87 -19.83
C SER A 19 4.71 -12.54 -19.76
N LYS A 20 3.95 -12.16 -20.77
CA LYS A 20 3.16 -10.92 -20.76
C LYS A 20 1.82 -11.05 -20.05
N GLU A 21 1.22 -12.22 -20.03
CA GLU A 21 -0.04 -12.44 -19.29
C GLU A 21 0.18 -12.52 -17.78
N SER A 22 1.34 -13.00 -17.32
CA SER A 22 1.68 -13.03 -15.90
C SER A 22 1.98 -11.64 -15.32
N GLU A 23 2.52 -10.70 -16.11
CA GLU A 23 2.72 -9.32 -15.68
C GLU A 23 1.40 -8.52 -15.60
N LEU A 24 0.45 -8.77 -16.52
CA LEU A 24 -0.86 -8.11 -16.46
C LEU A 24 -1.73 -8.59 -15.28
N LEU A 25 -1.56 -9.84 -14.86
CA LEU A 25 -2.29 -10.40 -13.72
C LEU A 25 -1.70 -9.94 -12.36
N ALA A 26 -0.44 -9.53 -12.33
CA ALA A 26 0.20 -8.98 -11.14
C ALA A 26 -0.24 -7.53 -10.83
N GLN A 27 -0.65 -6.76 -11.84
CA GLN A 27 -1.12 -5.37 -11.66
C GLN A 27 -2.58 -5.24 -11.19
N GLY A 28 -3.34 -6.33 -11.15
CA GLY A 28 -4.79 -6.32 -10.85
C GLY A 28 -5.18 -6.73 -9.42
N ARG A 29 -4.24 -7.05 -8.52
CA ARG A 29 -4.56 -7.65 -7.20
C ARG A 29 -4.29 -6.78 -5.97
N ILE A 30 -3.93 -5.52 -6.11
CA ILE A 30 -3.32 -4.74 -5.02
C ILE A 30 -4.29 -3.79 -4.29
N THR A 31 -5.57 -3.74 -4.61
CA THR A 31 -6.45 -2.70 -4.08
C THR A 31 -7.49 -3.15 -3.05
N SER A 32 -7.54 -4.43 -2.67
CA SER A 32 -8.62 -4.91 -1.79
C SER A 32 -8.47 -4.51 -0.32
N ASP A 33 -7.25 -4.27 0.17
CA ASP A 33 -6.98 -4.09 1.60
C ASP A 33 -6.53 -2.67 1.99
N TYR A 34 -6.25 -1.78 1.01
CA TYR A 34 -5.89 -0.41 1.33
C TYR A 34 -7.09 0.37 1.88
N LEU A 35 -6.90 0.99 3.03
CA LEU A 35 -7.86 1.91 3.62
C LEU A 35 -7.47 3.34 3.24
N ILE A 36 -8.37 4.02 2.55
CA ILE A 36 -8.20 5.41 2.13
C ILE A 36 -7.88 6.28 3.36
N GLN A 37 -6.90 7.15 3.22
CA GLN A 37 -6.47 8.08 4.27
C GLN A 37 -6.80 9.53 3.91
N SER A 38 -6.77 10.40 4.91
CA SER A 38 -6.78 11.86 4.67
C SER A 38 -5.59 12.23 3.79
N GLU A 39 -5.75 13.24 2.96
CA GLU A 39 -4.77 13.73 1.97
C GLU A 39 -4.53 12.82 0.76
N ASP A 40 -5.12 11.62 0.70
CA ASP A 40 -5.11 10.82 -0.54
C ASP A 40 -5.76 11.58 -1.69
N LEU A 41 -5.29 11.32 -2.90
CA LEU A 41 -5.87 11.89 -4.11
C LEU A 41 -6.70 10.83 -4.83
N LEU A 42 -7.98 11.08 -4.98
CA LEU A 42 -8.94 10.15 -5.55
C LEU A 42 -9.46 10.63 -6.91
N ARG A 43 -9.89 9.68 -7.72
CA ARG A 43 -10.76 9.92 -8.87
C ARG A 43 -12.03 9.12 -8.69
N VAL A 44 -13.16 9.78 -8.85
CA VAL A 44 -14.49 9.15 -8.82
C VAL A 44 -15.15 9.38 -10.17
N THR A 45 -15.47 8.32 -10.87
CA THR A 45 -16.15 8.37 -12.17
C THR A 45 -17.53 7.74 -12.05
N VAL A 46 -18.55 8.48 -12.44
CA VAL A 46 -19.92 7.97 -12.55
C VAL A 46 -20.22 7.78 -14.04
N PHE A 47 -20.52 6.54 -14.43
CA PHE A 47 -20.74 6.20 -15.83
C PHE A 47 -21.93 6.95 -16.41
N GLN A 48 -21.75 7.53 -17.59
CA GLN A 48 -22.71 8.38 -18.30
C GLN A 48 -23.11 9.69 -17.60
N GLU A 49 -22.51 10.03 -16.46
CA GLU A 49 -22.79 11.24 -15.69
C GLU A 49 -21.51 12.06 -15.46
N PRO A 50 -20.98 12.76 -16.47
CA PRO A 50 -19.74 13.50 -16.36
C PRO A 50 -19.80 14.64 -15.32
N THR A 51 -20.98 15.19 -15.06
CA THR A 51 -21.19 16.23 -14.04
C THR A 51 -21.02 15.74 -12.61
N LEU A 52 -21.18 14.44 -12.38
CA LEU A 52 -20.98 13.77 -11.09
C LEU A 52 -19.61 13.11 -10.98
N SER A 53 -18.82 13.13 -12.06
CA SER A 53 -17.49 12.55 -12.09
C SER A 53 -16.45 13.54 -11.58
N LEU A 54 -15.71 13.19 -10.54
CA LEU A 54 -14.81 14.07 -9.81
C LEU A 54 -13.33 13.65 -9.95
N GLY A 55 -12.44 14.63 -9.87
CA GLY A 55 -11.00 14.37 -9.91
C GLY A 55 -10.48 13.88 -11.27
N GLN A 56 -11.18 14.25 -12.37
CA GLN A 56 -10.82 13.75 -13.71
C GLN A 56 -9.47 14.30 -14.20
N THR A 57 -9.14 15.55 -13.89
CA THR A 57 -7.91 16.21 -14.33
C THR A 57 -6.83 16.21 -13.26
N GLU A 58 -7.14 16.71 -12.07
CA GLU A 58 -6.14 16.94 -11.00
C GLU A 58 -6.30 15.98 -9.82
N GLY A 59 -7.34 15.14 -9.83
CA GLY A 59 -7.73 14.35 -8.67
C GLY A 59 -8.54 15.14 -7.66
N LEU A 60 -9.17 14.43 -6.74
CA LEU A 60 -9.94 14.97 -5.63
C LEU A 60 -9.25 14.61 -4.32
N ARG A 61 -8.77 15.61 -3.59
CA ARG A 61 -8.07 15.36 -2.32
C ARG A 61 -9.07 15.07 -1.20
N VAL A 62 -8.79 14.00 -0.46
CA VAL A 62 -9.52 13.67 0.77
C VAL A 62 -9.19 14.72 1.83
N SER A 63 -10.22 15.35 2.40
CA SER A 63 -10.02 16.38 3.42
C SER A 63 -9.37 15.83 4.70
N ALA A 64 -8.81 16.70 5.54
CA ALA A 64 -8.26 16.31 6.84
C ALA A 64 -9.29 15.61 7.77
N LYS A 65 -10.59 15.83 7.52
CA LYS A 65 -11.69 15.14 8.22
C LYS A 65 -11.99 13.74 7.63
N GLY A 66 -11.31 13.36 6.55
CA GLY A 66 -11.54 12.09 5.89
C GLY A 66 -12.73 12.07 4.93
N ASN A 67 -13.22 13.22 4.49
CA ASN A 67 -14.37 13.33 3.60
C ASN A 67 -13.96 13.82 2.21
N ILE A 68 -14.79 13.52 1.22
CA ILE A 68 -14.75 14.14 -0.11
C ILE A 68 -16.06 14.88 -0.36
N PRO A 69 -16.03 16.10 -0.99
CA PRO A 69 -17.23 16.75 -1.47
C PRO A 69 -17.78 16.00 -2.68
N PHE A 70 -19.08 15.76 -2.72
CA PHE A 70 -19.73 15.07 -3.83
C PHE A 70 -21.01 15.80 -4.24
N PRO A 71 -21.23 16.13 -5.54
CA PRO A 71 -22.45 16.75 -6.00
C PRO A 71 -23.67 15.92 -5.61
N LEU A 72 -24.76 16.57 -5.22
CA LEU A 72 -26.00 15.97 -4.74
C LEU A 72 -25.94 15.26 -3.39
N LEU A 73 -24.80 14.74 -2.97
CA LEU A 73 -24.64 13.95 -1.74
C LEU A 73 -23.91 14.70 -0.62
N ASN A 74 -23.54 15.97 -0.86
CA ASN A 74 -22.75 16.79 0.05
C ASN A 74 -21.35 16.18 0.33
N GLU A 75 -21.01 15.92 1.59
CA GLU A 75 -19.75 15.29 1.99
C GLU A 75 -19.94 13.81 2.21
N ILE A 76 -19.01 13.01 1.66
CA ILE A 76 -18.99 11.56 1.81
C ILE A 76 -17.77 11.18 2.63
N PRO A 77 -17.93 10.46 3.78
CA PRO A 77 -16.82 9.95 4.54
C PRO A 77 -16.15 8.76 3.81
N VAL A 78 -14.87 8.92 3.48
CA VAL A 78 -14.09 7.94 2.72
C VAL A 78 -12.89 7.39 3.50
N ALA A 79 -12.33 8.16 4.43
CA ALA A 79 -11.21 7.69 5.24
C ALA A 79 -11.58 6.47 6.09
N GLY A 80 -10.66 5.51 6.18
CA GLY A 80 -10.86 4.24 6.87
C GLY A 80 -11.72 3.23 6.10
N LYS A 81 -12.10 3.53 4.85
CA LYS A 81 -12.82 2.62 3.97
C LYS A 81 -11.94 2.15 2.83
N THR A 82 -12.21 0.97 2.31
CA THR A 82 -11.60 0.51 1.06
C THR A 82 -12.24 1.21 -0.14
N VAL A 83 -11.55 1.22 -1.27
CA VAL A 83 -12.06 1.73 -2.56
C VAL A 83 -13.41 1.10 -2.89
N GLN A 84 -13.56 -0.22 -2.65
CA GLN A 84 -14.79 -0.95 -2.90
C GLN A 84 -15.94 -0.48 -1.99
N GLN A 85 -15.68 -0.28 -0.71
CA GLN A 85 -16.68 0.22 0.25
C GLN A 85 -17.15 1.63 -0.10
N VAL A 86 -16.21 2.50 -0.54
CA VAL A 86 -16.58 3.86 -0.98
C VAL A 86 -17.42 3.81 -2.24
N LYS A 87 -17.06 2.98 -3.21
CA LYS A 87 -17.87 2.76 -4.43
C LYS A 87 -19.30 2.37 -4.08
N GLU A 88 -19.47 1.34 -3.26
CA GLU A 88 -20.78 0.82 -2.85
C GLU A 88 -21.60 1.86 -2.07
N ASP A 89 -20.96 2.66 -1.22
CA ASP A 89 -21.64 3.73 -0.47
C ASP A 89 -22.15 4.84 -1.40
N ILE A 90 -21.35 5.23 -2.40
CA ILE A 90 -21.77 6.23 -3.41
C ILE A 90 -22.90 5.67 -4.27
N GLU A 91 -22.77 4.44 -4.78
CA GLU A 91 -23.81 3.79 -5.61
C GLU A 91 -25.14 3.70 -4.85
N ARG A 92 -25.13 3.28 -3.59
CA ARG A 92 -26.30 3.19 -2.74
C ARG A 92 -26.98 4.55 -2.56
N ARG A 93 -26.21 5.61 -2.26
CA ARG A 93 -26.73 6.96 -2.07
C ARG A 93 -27.28 7.56 -3.36
N LEU A 94 -26.61 7.34 -4.51
CA LEU A 94 -27.09 7.81 -5.81
C LEU A 94 -28.37 7.07 -6.26
N LYS A 95 -28.52 5.81 -5.90
CA LYS A 95 -29.73 5.03 -6.18
C LYS A 95 -30.94 5.52 -5.41
N ASP A 96 -30.72 6.17 -4.28
CA ASP A 96 -31.80 6.75 -3.43
C ASP A 96 -32.26 8.10 -3.97
N GLY A 97 -32.96 8.05 -5.09
CA GLY A 97 -33.68 9.21 -5.67
C GLY A 97 -32.97 9.98 -6.79
N TYR A 98 -31.71 9.62 -7.16
CA TYR A 98 -30.98 10.35 -8.19
C TYR A 98 -30.78 9.56 -9.48
N ILE A 99 -30.27 8.32 -9.39
CA ILE A 99 -29.95 7.48 -10.55
C ILE A 99 -30.48 6.06 -10.34
N LYS A 100 -31.19 5.50 -11.33
CA LYS A 100 -31.78 4.15 -11.20
C LYS A 100 -30.73 3.03 -11.06
N ASN A 101 -29.66 3.09 -11.87
CA ASN A 101 -28.58 2.09 -11.90
C ASN A 101 -27.23 2.83 -11.94
N PRO A 102 -26.76 3.43 -10.83
CA PRO A 102 -25.49 4.11 -10.82
C PRO A 102 -24.36 3.10 -10.95
N GLN A 103 -23.38 3.39 -11.81
CA GLN A 103 -22.14 2.63 -11.92
C GLN A 103 -21.00 3.58 -11.58
N VAL A 104 -20.33 3.33 -10.46
CA VAL A 104 -19.28 4.19 -9.93
C VAL A 104 -17.94 3.45 -9.98
N THR A 105 -16.90 4.15 -10.38
CA THR A 105 -15.51 3.70 -10.27
C THR A 105 -14.75 4.67 -9.38
N VAL A 106 -14.07 4.15 -8.37
CA VAL A 106 -13.20 4.91 -7.49
C VAL A 106 -11.78 4.43 -7.67
N GLN A 107 -10.84 5.36 -7.83
CA GLN A 107 -9.41 5.07 -7.99
C GLN A 107 -8.60 5.98 -7.06
N VAL A 108 -7.58 5.44 -6.42
CA VAL A 108 -6.56 6.23 -5.73
C VAL A 108 -5.50 6.61 -6.77
N LEU A 109 -5.35 7.91 -7.02
CA LEU A 109 -4.36 8.45 -7.95
C LEU A 109 -3.01 8.64 -7.30
N GLN A 110 -3.03 9.05 -6.02
CA GLN A 110 -1.84 9.29 -5.22
C GLN A 110 -2.18 8.98 -3.76
N TYR A 111 -1.36 8.17 -3.14
CA TYR A 111 -1.44 7.87 -1.72
C TYR A 111 -0.78 8.99 -0.90
N ASN A 112 -1.30 9.26 0.28
CA ASN A 112 -0.60 10.07 1.26
C ASN A 112 0.62 9.31 1.76
N GLU A 113 1.82 9.81 1.43
CA GLU A 113 3.07 9.15 1.77
C GLU A 113 3.29 9.17 3.28
N GLN A 114 3.40 8.00 3.86
CA GLN A 114 3.71 7.78 5.26
C GLN A 114 5.18 7.37 5.40
N TYR A 115 5.79 7.71 6.52
CA TYR A 115 7.21 7.45 6.76
C TYR A 115 7.44 6.89 8.16
N TYR A 116 8.53 6.13 8.31
CA TYR A 116 9.13 5.74 9.59
C TYR A 116 10.61 6.06 9.56
N THR A 117 11.23 6.12 10.73
CA THR A 117 12.64 6.47 10.87
C THR A 117 13.42 5.30 11.44
N VAL A 118 14.59 5.01 10.89
CA VAL A 118 15.55 4.06 11.44
C VAL A 118 16.83 4.81 11.79
N MET A 119 17.30 4.64 13.03
CA MET A 119 18.46 5.34 13.55
C MET A 119 19.35 4.41 14.40
N GLY A 120 20.50 4.90 14.81
CA GLY A 120 21.48 4.15 15.59
C GLY A 120 22.34 3.24 14.73
N GLU A 121 22.70 2.06 15.26
CA GLU A 121 23.67 1.12 14.69
C GLU A 121 23.10 0.26 13.57
N VAL A 122 22.63 0.92 12.49
CA VAL A 122 22.27 0.32 11.20
C VAL A 122 23.18 0.84 10.10
N LYS A 123 23.33 0.08 9.02
CA LYS A 123 24.22 0.46 7.92
C LYS A 123 23.76 1.72 7.20
N ILE A 124 22.47 1.92 7.06
CA ILE A 124 21.88 3.11 6.43
C ILE A 124 20.79 3.64 7.36
N ALA A 125 21.15 4.58 8.24
CA ALA A 125 20.17 5.31 9.04
C ALA A 125 19.45 6.36 8.19
N GLY A 126 18.13 6.55 8.41
CA GLY A 126 17.36 7.51 7.64
C GLY A 126 15.86 7.41 7.82
N ILE A 127 15.14 8.17 6.99
CA ILE A 127 13.68 8.15 6.89
C ILE A 127 13.30 7.26 5.72
N TYR A 128 12.41 6.33 5.96
CA TYR A 128 11.97 5.34 4.99
C TYR A 128 10.47 5.48 4.69
N PRO A 129 10.07 5.39 3.42
CA PRO A 129 8.66 5.39 3.09
C PRO A 129 7.99 4.10 3.57
N LEU A 130 6.79 4.24 4.13
CA LEU A 130 5.93 3.12 4.49
C LEU A 130 4.98 2.84 3.33
N PRO A 131 5.12 1.72 2.61
CA PRO A 131 4.24 1.40 1.49
C PRO A 131 2.78 1.31 1.93
N PRO A 132 1.85 1.96 1.23
CA PRO A 132 0.43 1.94 1.61
C PRO A 132 -0.22 0.57 1.41
N GLU A 133 0.32 -0.23 0.50
CA GLU A 133 -0.27 -1.50 0.06
C GLU A 133 0.32 -2.73 0.75
N LYS A 134 1.42 -2.56 1.48
CA LYS A 134 2.14 -3.66 2.13
C LYS A 134 2.47 -3.31 3.57
N ARG A 135 2.08 -4.18 4.50
CA ARG A 135 2.51 -4.08 5.90
C ARG A 135 3.98 -4.50 6.00
N ILE A 136 4.79 -3.69 6.64
CA ILE A 136 6.20 -3.94 6.91
C ILE A 136 6.34 -4.27 8.39
N ASP A 137 6.99 -5.38 8.72
CA ASP A 137 7.34 -5.71 10.10
C ASP A 137 8.69 -5.10 10.52
N LEU A 138 9.00 -5.16 11.81
CA LEU A 138 10.22 -4.57 12.38
C LEU A 138 11.49 -5.20 11.80
N VAL A 139 11.47 -6.49 11.49
CA VAL A 139 12.61 -7.20 10.86
C VAL A 139 12.83 -6.68 9.43
N GLU A 140 11.75 -6.56 8.66
CA GLU A 140 11.80 -6.03 7.30
C GLU A 140 12.25 -4.56 7.27
N ALA A 141 11.83 -3.75 8.24
CA ALA A 141 12.25 -2.36 8.36
C ALA A 141 13.78 -2.24 8.58
N ILE A 142 14.35 -3.08 9.44
CA ILE A 142 15.80 -3.14 9.67
C ILE A 142 16.52 -3.65 8.42
N ALA A 143 15.97 -4.64 7.73
CA ALA A 143 16.53 -5.14 6.47
C ALA A 143 16.59 -4.06 5.39
N LYS A 144 15.58 -3.17 5.31
CA LYS A 144 15.58 -2.00 4.41
C LYS A 144 16.70 -0.99 4.73
N ALA A 145 17.10 -0.90 6.00
CA ALA A 145 18.27 -0.13 6.44
C ALA A 145 19.61 -0.86 6.22
N ASN A 146 19.62 -1.92 5.37
CA ASN A 146 20.76 -2.79 5.08
C ASN A 146 21.30 -3.58 6.30
N GLY A 147 20.46 -3.73 7.34
CA GLY A 147 20.81 -4.47 8.55
C GLY A 147 21.72 -3.69 9.49
N PHE A 148 22.28 -4.41 10.43
CA PHE A 148 23.06 -3.89 11.55
C PHE A 148 24.52 -3.56 11.17
N THR A 149 25.12 -2.62 11.92
CA THR A 149 26.57 -2.47 11.96
C THR A 149 27.18 -3.51 12.89
N PRO A 150 28.52 -3.70 12.86
CA PRO A 150 29.20 -4.60 13.80
C PRO A 150 29.05 -4.21 15.28
N ASN A 151 28.71 -2.97 15.59
CA ASN A 151 28.56 -2.45 16.95
C ASN A 151 27.13 -2.50 17.48
N ALA A 152 26.18 -2.96 16.71
CA ALA A 152 24.77 -2.98 17.08
C ALA A 152 24.47 -3.88 18.27
N LYS A 153 23.58 -3.43 19.15
CA LYS A 153 23.01 -4.20 20.25
C LYS A 153 21.69 -4.83 19.81
N GLU A 154 21.80 -5.92 19.03
CA GLU A 154 20.66 -6.56 18.36
C GLU A 154 19.57 -7.10 19.31
N ASN A 155 19.91 -7.36 20.57
CA ASN A 155 18.96 -7.82 21.61
C ASN A 155 18.23 -6.66 22.32
N SER A 156 18.38 -5.42 21.85
CA SER A 156 17.79 -4.25 22.52
C SER A 156 17.31 -3.21 21.50
N ILE A 157 16.61 -3.65 20.46
CA ILE A 157 16.00 -2.76 19.46
C ILE A 157 14.87 -1.97 20.13
N GLU A 158 14.91 -0.66 20.03
CA GLU A 158 13.91 0.21 20.61
C GLU A 158 12.94 0.73 19.55
N LEU A 159 11.66 0.45 19.72
CA LEU A 159 10.58 1.01 18.90
C LEU A 159 9.86 2.09 19.69
N TRP A 160 9.89 3.30 19.17
CA TRP A 160 9.17 4.44 19.71
C TRP A 160 7.93 4.71 18.88
N ARG A 161 6.77 4.63 19.54
CA ARG A 161 5.45 4.84 18.94
C ARG A 161 4.58 5.66 19.87
N GLU A 162 4.02 6.77 19.40
CA GLU A 162 3.07 7.62 20.16
C GLU A 162 3.59 8.01 21.56
N GLY A 163 4.92 8.18 21.70
CA GLY A 163 5.57 8.52 22.97
C GLY A 163 5.91 7.32 23.86
N GLU A 164 5.48 6.12 23.53
CA GLU A 164 5.87 4.89 24.22
C GLU A 164 7.13 4.29 23.59
N ARG A 165 7.98 3.70 24.43
CA ARG A 165 9.16 2.97 24.04
C ARG A 165 9.03 1.51 24.41
N LYS A 166 9.18 0.62 23.41
CA LYS A 166 9.20 -0.82 23.59
C LYS A 166 10.53 -1.39 23.08
N ARG A 167 11.06 -2.38 23.81
CA ARG A 167 12.30 -3.06 23.43
C ARG A 167 12.00 -4.44 22.89
N TYR A 168 12.78 -4.83 21.87
CA TYR A 168 12.66 -6.11 21.20
C TYR A 168 14.04 -6.74 21.00
N ASP A 169 14.11 -8.06 21.09
CA ASP A 169 15.27 -8.86 20.71
C ASP A 169 15.09 -9.34 19.26
N TYR A 170 16.08 -9.05 18.41
CA TYR A 170 16.01 -9.40 16.99
C TYR A 170 15.90 -10.92 16.77
N ASN A 171 16.65 -11.71 17.56
CA ASN A 171 16.61 -13.16 17.44
C ASN A 171 15.25 -13.76 17.85
N GLU A 172 14.53 -13.10 18.74
CA GLU A 172 13.16 -13.48 19.08
C GLU A 172 12.18 -13.08 17.98
N LEU A 173 12.31 -11.89 17.40
CA LEU A 173 11.50 -11.46 16.27
C LEU A 173 11.60 -12.41 15.08
N LEU A 174 12.81 -12.93 14.78
CA LEU A 174 13.03 -13.90 13.71
C LEU A 174 12.33 -15.25 13.93
N LYS A 175 12.01 -15.61 15.17
CA LYS A 175 11.31 -16.87 15.51
C LYS A 175 9.80 -16.77 15.31
N ILE A 176 9.25 -15.56 15.22
CA ILE A 176 7.81 -15.32 15.04
C ILE A 176 7.40 -15.76 13.64
N LYS A 177 6.66 -16.86 13.57
CA LYS A 177 6.12 -17.41 12.31
C LYS A 177 4.68 -16.96 12.08
N ASP A 178 3.98 -16.66 13.15
CA ASP A 178 2.59 -16.23 13.11
C ASP A 178 2.50 -14.76 12.72
N GLU A 179 1.76 -14.47 11.65
CA GLU A 179 1.61 -13.12 11.11
C GLU A 179 1.00 -12.17 12.14
N ASP A 180 0.06 -12.66 12.95
CA ASP A 180 -0.63 -11.84 13.96
C ASP A 180 0.27 -11.43 15.14
N GLN A 181 1.39 -12.14 15.35
CA GLN A 181 2.36 -11.84 16.40
C GLN A 181 3.49 -10.92 15.94
N LYS A 182 3.61 -10.67 14.63
CA LYS A 182 4.63 -9.79 14.09
C LYS A 182 4.42 -8.33 14.53
N ILE A 183 5.51 -7.63 14.71
CA ILE A 183 5.51 -6.22 15.08
C ILE A 183 5.52 -5.38 13.81
N PHE A 184 4.34 -4.97 13.35
CA PHE A 184 4.21 -4.12 12.17
C PHE A 184 4.53 -2.66 12.47
N ILE A 185 5.25 -2.04 11.53
CA ILE A 185 5.60 -0.63 11.57
C ILE A 185 4.38 0.22 11.20
N LYS A 186 4.24 1.34 11.89
CA LYS A 186 3.21 2.37 11.62
C LYS A 186 3.87 3.68 11.21
N ALA A 187 3.06 4.55 10.62
CA ALA A 187 3.48 5.91 10.30
C ALA A 187 3.97 6.65 11.55
N GLY A 188 5.12 7.32 11.42
CA GLY A 188 5.74 8.06 12.51
C GLY A 188 6.53 7.24 13.51
N ASP A 189 6.62 5.92 13.35
CA ASP A 189 7.47 5.08 14.20
C ASP A 189 8.94 5.47 14.06
N LYS A 190 9.67 5.37 15.18
CA LYS A 190 11.12 5.50 15.21
C LYS A 190 11.73 4.23 15.76
N ILE A 191 12.62 3.64 14.98
CA ILE A 191 13.37 2.44 15.34
C ILE A 191 14.78 2.90 15.69
N ASP A 192 15.21 2.64 16.91
CA ASP A 192 16.54 2.97 17.39
C ASP A 192 17.29 1.70 17.76
N ILE A 193 18.46 1.53 17.18
CA ILE A 193 19.35 0.40 17.44
C ILE A 193 20.54 0.93 18.24
N PRO A 194 20.59 0.69 19.56
CA PRO A 194 21.67 1.18 20.39
C PRO A 194 23.00 0.49 20.10
N ASP A 195 24.07 1.17 20.42
CA ASP A 195 25.43 0.60 20.44
C ASP A 195 25.54 -0.39 21.61
N ARG A 196 26.30 -1.49 21.40
CA ARG A 196 26.55 -2.50 22.41
C ARG A 196 27.48 -2.05 23.54
N PHE A 197 28.21 -0.95 23.34
CA PHE A 197 29.18 -0.43 24.31
C PHE A 197 28.59 0.58 25.29
N PHE A 198 27.31 0.95 25.12
CA PHE A 198 26.60 1.88 25.99
C PHE A 198 25.37 1.25 26.63
#